data_c65b2027bf4c1568079fddeeebf435cd
#
_entry.id   c65b2027bf4c1568079fddeeebf435cd
#
_cell.length_a   1.000
_cell.length_b   1.000
_cell.length_c   1.000
_cell.angle_alpha   90.00
_cell.angle_beta   90.00
_cell.angle_gamma   90.00
#
_symmetry.space_group_name_H-M   'P 1'
#
loop_
_entity.id
_entity.type
_entity.pdbx_description
1 polymer ?
#
loop_
_entity_poly.entity_id
_entity_poly.type
_entity_poly.pdbx_seq_one_letter_code
_entity_poly.pdbx_strand_id
1 'polypeptide(L)'
;MGGGTSGAAALVRGALFFGLWTGLIGTGHPWMGLATAALAATVSLRLLPPSTKLRLASVPAFAAHFAWQSIAAGWDVARRALDPALPIRPGFVSYPARFRPGTARNVFTLVTSLVPGTVPVGDDGESITFHCLDVGQPVAEQLAAEEARLSRMLDAPARP
;
A
#
# COMPACT_ATOMS: atom_id res chain seq x y z
N MET A 1 23.20 -19.26 3.83
CA MET A 1 23.78 -17.94 4.19
C MET A 1 22.69 -16.86 4.16
N GLY A 2 21.68 -16.94 5.05
CA GLY A 2 20.48 -16.06 5.09
C GLY A 2 20.38 -15.11 6.28
N GLY A 3 21.42 -14.98 7.11
CA GLY A 3 21.35 -14.21 8.37
C GLY A 3 21.40 -12.68 8.24
N GLY A 4 22.04 -12.16 7.19
CA GLY A 4 22.26 -10.71 7.06
C GLY A 4 21.01 -9.89 6.69
N THR A 5 20.15 -10.43 5.85
CA THR A 5 18.93 -9.73 5.39
C THR A 5 17.84 -9.65 6.47
N SER A 6 17.77 -10.65 7.35
CA SER A 6 16.82 -10.67 8.46
C SER A 6 17.17 -9.64 9.54
N GLY A 7 18.47 -9.51 9.86
CA GLY A 7 18.94 -8.53 10.85
C GLY A 7 18.72 -7.07 10.39
N ALA A 8 19.04 -6.77 9.14
CA ALA A 8 18.81 -5.42 8.58
C ALA A 8 17.30 -5.08 8.55
N ALA A 9 16.45 -6.04 8.16
CA ALA A 9 15.01 -5.85 8.18
C ALA A 9 14.46 -5.63 9.61
N ALA A 10 15.01 -6.33 10.60
CA ALA A 10 14.65 -6.15 12.01
C ALA A 10 14.99 -4.73 12.49
N LEU A 11 16.20 -4.25 12.18
CA LEU A 11 16.63 -2.92 12.57
C LEU A 11 15.78 -1.82 11.91
N VAL A 12 15.51 -1.94 10.61
CA VAL A 12 14.67 -0.95 9.90
C VAL A 12 13.26 -0.92 10.47
N ARG A 13 12.63 -2.08 10.68
CA ARG A 13 11.28 -2.14 11.28
C ARG A 13 11.27 -1.63 12.71
N GLY A 14 12.26 -1.98 13.52
CA GLY A 14 12.41 -1.47 14.87
C GLY A 14 12.54 0.04 14.91
N ALA A 15 13.37 0.61 14.04
CA ALA A 15 13.52 2.07 13.93
C ALA A 15 12.22 2.76 13.48
N LEU A 16 11.48 2.18 12.53
CA LEU A 16 10.18 2.72 12.09
C LEU A 16 9.14 2.67 13.21
N PHE A 17 9.02 1.56 13.93
CA PHE A 17 8.08 1.45 15.06
C PHE A 17 8.46 2.36 16.21
N PHE A 18 9.76 2.51 16.49
CA PHE A 18 10.23 3.44 17.51
C PHE A 18 9.99 4.90 17.12
N GLY A 19 10.22 5.26 15.85
CA GLY A 19 9.89 6.58 15.30
C GLY A 19 8.39 6.88 15.38
N LEU A 20 7.54 5.89 15.08
CA LEU A 20 6.10 6.02 15.23
C LEU A 20 5.70 6.22 16.72
N TRP A 21 6.30 5.45 17.63
CA TRP A 21 6.08 5.62 19.07
C TRP A 21 6.43 7.03 19.52
N THR A 22 7.61 7.53 19.17
CA THR A 22 8.06 8.89 19.58
C THR A 22 7.20 9.98 18.97
N GLY A 23 6.69 9.79 17.76
CA GLY A 23 5.78 10.72 17.11
C GLY A 23 4.39 10.79 17.75
N LEU A 24 3.87 9.67 18.27
CA LEU A 24 2.54 9.58 18.87
C LEU A 24 2.51 9.89 20.37
N ILE A 25 3.53 9.44 21.12
CA ILE A 25 3.54 9.46 22.59
C ILE A 25 4.59 10.45 23.12
N GLY A 26 5.57 10.81 22.28
CA GLY A 26 6.70 11.65 22.69
C GLY A 26 7.84 10.82 23.29
N THR A 27 8.85 11.52 23.85
CA THR A 27 10.10 10.93 24.33
C THR A 27 10.10 10.62 25.83
N GLY A 28 8.96 10.78 26.53
CA GLY A 28 8.88 10.66 27.99
C GLY A 28 9.21 9.26 28.56
N HIS A 29 9.02 8.21 27.77
CA HIS A 29 9.26 6.82 28.19
C HIS A 29 10.00 6.02 27.10
N PRO A 30 11.25 6.34 26.78
CA PRO A 30 11.97 5.75 25.65
C PRO A 30 12.19 4.23 25.77
N TRP A 31 12.34 3.72 26.99
CA TRP A 31 12.50 2.28 27.24
C TRP A 31 11.23 1.48 26.90
N MET A 32 10.03 2.03 27.17
CA MET A 32 8.76 1.41 26.76
C MET A 32 8.64 1.43 25.24
N GLY A 33 8.99 2.56 24.61
CA GLY A 33 9.02 2.66 23.17
C GLY A 33 9.96 1.66 22.52
N LEU A 34 11.13 1.45 23.10
CA LEU A 34 12.09 0.47 22.60
C LEU A 34 11.56 -0.98 22.74
N ALA A 35 10.98 -1.31 23.90
CA ALA A 35 10.42 -2.63 24.15
C ALA A 35 9.25 -2.96 23.20
N THR A 36 8.31 -2.01 23.05
CA THR A 36 7.18 -2.18 22.13
C THR A 36 7.60 -2.23 20.67
N ALA A 37 8.57 -1.40 20.26
CA ALA A 37 9.13 -1.42 18.91
C ALA A 37 9.84 -2.75 18.60
N ALA A 38 10.61 -3.29 19.55
CA ALA A 38 11.28 -4.59 19.39
C ALA A 38 10.26 -5.74 19.29
N LEU A 39 9.22 -5.74 20.12
CA LEU A 39 8.14 -6.71 20.05
C LEU A 39 7.40 -6.61 18.71
N ALA A 40 7.00 -5.40 18.31
CA ALA A 40 6.31 -5.14 17.04
C ALA A 40 7.16 -5.56 15.84
N ALA A 41 8.47 -5.27 15.84
CA ALA A 41 9.38 -5.69 14.78
C ALA A 41 9.48 -7.22 14.70
N THR A 42 9.55 -7.91 15.84
CA THR A 42 9.63 -9.37 15.90
C THR A 42 8.35 -10.02 15.36
N VAL A 43 7.19 -9.55 15.81
CA VAL A 43 5.89 -10.03 15.32
C VAL A 43 5.74 -9.72 13.83
N SER A 44 6.10 -8.51 13.40
CA SER A 44 6.06 -8.09 11.99
C SER A 44 6.93 -9.00 11.10
N LEU A 45 8.12 -9.41 11.55
CA LEU A 45 8.99 -10.31 10.79
C LEU A 45 8.42 -11.73 10.66
N ARG A 46 7.69 -12.19 11.68
CA ARG A 46 7.02 -13.51 11.63
C ARG A 46 5.81 -13.52 10.71
N LEU A 47 5.01 -12.45 10.74
CA LEU A 47 3.79 -12.34 9.94
C LEU A 47 4.08 -11.93 8.48
N LEU A 48 5.09 -11.10 8.28
CA LEU A 48 5.47 -10.54 6.99
C LEU A 48 6.98 -10.73 6.77
N PRO A 49 7.43 -11.94 6.42
CA PRO A 49 8.85 -12.18 6.17
C PRO A 49 9.35 -11.25 5.04
N PRO A 50 10.62 -10.80 5.08
CA PRO A 50 11.19 -9.90 4.09
C PRO A 50 11.42 -10.65 2.76
N SER A 51 10.37 -10.79 1.97
CA SER A 51 10.38 -11.46 0.67
C SER A 51 10.54 -10.48 -0.50
N THR A 52 10.42 -9.18 -0.25
CA THR A 52 10.37 -8.16 -1.30
C THR A 52 11.47 -7.13 -1.05
N LYS A 53 12.30 -6.89 -2.06
CA LYS A 53 13.34 -5.85 -2.02
C LYS A 53 12.72 -4.51 -2.42
N LEU A 54 12.94 -3.48 -1.63
CA LEU A 54 12.52 -2.12 -1.93
C LEU A 54 13.65 -1.36 -2.64
N ARG A 55 13.38 -0.83 -3.81
CA ARG A 55 14.30 0.08 -4.52
C ARG A 55 14.12 1.50 -3.99
N LEU A 56 14.92 1.88 -3.00
CA LEU A 56 14.82 3.20 -2.35
C LEU A 56 14.89 4.37 -3.34
N ALA A 57 15.66 4.25 -4.42
CA ALA A 57 15.75 5.27 -5.46
C ALA A 57 14.42 5.55 -6.17
N SER A 58 13.48 4.59 -6.17
CA SER A 58 12.16 4.74 -6.80
C SER A 58 11.10 5.32 -5.85
N VAL A 59 11.37 5.36 -4.55
CA VAL A 59 10.41 5.80 -3.53
C VAL A 59 9.99 7.26 -3.71
N PRO A 60 10.89 8.24 -3.95
CA PRO A 60 10.48 9.63 -4.13
C PRO A 60 9.57 9.84 -5.35
N ALA A 61 9.89 9.17 -6.47
CA ALA A 61 9.07 9.26 -7.68
C ALA A 61 7.69 8.63 -7.46
N PHE A 62 7.63 7.49 -6.77
CA PHE A 62 6.37 6.85 -6.40
C PHE A 62 5.55 7.73 -5.46
N ALA A 63 6.17 8.30 -4.42
CA ALA A 63 5.49 9.16 -3.45
C ALA A 63 4.92 10.43 -4.12
N ALA A 64 5.69 11.08 -5.00
CA ALA A 64 5.22 12.24 -5.75
C ALA A 64 4.04 11.90 -6.66
N HIS A 65 4.12 10.77 -7.37
CA HIS A 65 3.02 10.28 -8.20
C HIS A 65 1.78 9.97 -7.37
N PHE A 66 1.94 9.24 -6.27
CA PHE A 66 0.85 8.89 -5.36
C PHE A 66 0.17 10.14 -4.78
N ALA A 67 0.96 11.13 -4.33
CA ALA A 67 0.42 12.39 -3.82
C ALA A 67 -0.38 13.14 -4.89
N TRP A 68 0.15 13.24 -6.11
CA TRP A 68 -0.56 13.87 -7.22
C TRP A 68 -1.86 13.17 -7.56
N GLN A 69 -1.83 11.84 -7.65
CA GLN A 69 -3.01 11.02 -7.95
C GLN A 69 -4.07 11.13 -6.85
N SER A 70 -3.64 11.14 -5.58
CA SER A 70 -4.56 11.33 -4.44
C SER A 70 -5.26 12.68 -4.49
N ILE A 71 -4.54 13.76 -4.85
CA ILE A 71 -5.12 15.10 -5.01
C ILE A 71 -6.10 15.11 -6.19
N ALA A 72 -5.72 14.57 -7.34
CA ALA A 72 -6.56 14.54 -8.53
C ALA A 72 -7.85 13.73 -8.31
N ALA A 73 -7.72 12.54 -7.70
CA ALA A 73 -8.86 11.68 -7.39
C ALA A 73 -9.75 12.30 -6.30
N GLY A 74 -9.16 12.90 -5.26
CA GLY A 74 -9.89 13.63 -4.23
C GLY A 74 -10.68 14.81 -4.80
N TRP A 75 -10.09 15.54 -5.75
CA TRP A 75 -10.78 16.62 -6.47
C TRP A 75 -11.96 16.10 -7.30
N ASP A 76 -11.80 14.99 -8.03
CA ASP A 76 -12.89 14.37 -8.78
C ASP A 76 -14.06 13.95 -7.89
N VAL A 77 -13.76 13.31 -6.75
CA VAL A 77 -14.77 12.93 -5.76
C VAL A 77 -15.47 14.17 -5.17
N ALA A 78 -14.69 15.18 -4.78
CA ALA A 78 -15.26 16.42 -4.23
C ALA A 78 -16.16 17.14 -5.25
N ARG A 79 -15.74 17.25 -6.50
CA ARG A 79 -16.55 17.84 -7.57
C ARG A 79 -17.87 17.09 -7.79
N ARG A 80 -17.82 15.74 -7.78
CA ARG A 80 -19.02 14.91 -7.93
C ARG A 80 -19.95 15.04 -6.73
N ALA A 81 -19.41 15.13 -5.51
CA ALA A 81 -20.19 15.30 -4.30
C ALA A 81 -20.92 16.65 -4.23
N LEU A 82 -20.36 17.69 -4.89
CA LEU A 82 -20.96 19.02 -4.97
C LEU A 82 -21.88 19.20 -6.19
N ASP A 83 -21.88 18.26 -7.12
CA ASP A 83 -22.73 18.30 -8.32
C ASP A 83 -24.17 17.85 -7.94
N PRO A 84 -25.20 18.69 -8.16
CA PRO A 84 -26.59 18.31 -7.87
C PRO A 84 -27.07 17.08 -8.65
N ALA A 85 -26.46 16.79 -9.84
CA ALA A 85 -26.78 15.62 -10.64
C ALA A 85 -26.18 14.32 -10.07
N LEU A 86 -25.24 14.43 -9.11
CA LEU A 86 -24.56 13.33 -8.45
C LEU A 86 -24.10 12.23 -9.45
N PRO A 87 -23.22 12.52 -10.41
CA PRO A 87 -22.90 11.62 -11.53
C PRO A 87 -21.98 10.48 -11.08
N ILE A 88 -22.55 9.53 -10.31
CA ILE A 88 -21.87 8.33 -9.82
C ILE A 88 -22.55 7.07 -10.37
N ARG A 89 -21.77 6.04 -10.62
CA ARG A 89 -22.25 4.71 -11.02
C ARG A 89 -21.52 3.66 -10.19
N PRO A 90 -21.87 3.53 -8.91
CA PRO A 90 -21.18 2.61 -8.02
C PRO A 90 -21.35 1.16 -8.47
N GLY A 91 -20.31 0.37 -8.27
CA GLY A 91 -20.33 -1.03 -8.64
C GLY A 91 -19.02 -1.73 -8.30
N PHE A 92 -18.92 -2.99 -8.75
CA PHE A 92 -17.74 -3.82 -8.47
C PHE A 92 -16.96 -4.08 -9.75
N VAL A 93 -15.64 -4.05 -9.63
CA VAL A 93 -14.70 -4.40 -10.70
C VAL A 93 -13.78 -5.48 -10.16
N SER A 94 -13.71 -6.62 -10.85
CA SER A 94 -12.74 -7.68 -10.56
C SER A 94 -11.47 -7.41 -11.37
N TYR A 95 -10.33 -7.29 -10.68
CA TYR A 95 -9.04 -7.04 -11.29
C TYR A 95 -8.12 -8.25 -11.13
N PRO A 96 -7.67 -8.89 -12.23
CA PRO A 96 -6.74 -10.01 -12.17
C PRO A 96 -5.34 -9.51 -11.79
N ALA A 97 -5.03 -9.55 -10.50
CA ALA A 97 -3.77 -9.04 -9.98
C ALA A 97 -2.60 -9.93 -10.40
N ARG A 98 -1.55 -9.32 -10.95
CA ARG A 98 -0.33 -10.01 -11.38
C ARG A 98 0.59 -10.37 -10.22
N PHE A 99 0.52 -9.64 -9.11
CA PHE A 99 1.23 -10.02 -7.90
C PHE A 99 0.71 -11.35 -7.36
N ARG A 100 1.62 -12.27 -7.04
CA ARG A 100 1.26 -13.48 -6.29
C ARG A 100 0.83 -13.11 -4.87
N PRO A 101 -0.01 -13.94 -4.20
CA PRO A 101 -0.30 -13.76 -2.79
C PRO A 101 0.99 -13.57 -1.97
N GLY A 102 1.04 -12.52 -1.15
CA GLY A 102 2.21 -12.18 -0.36
C GLY A 102 2.38 -10.67 -0.16
N THR A 103 3.55 -10.27 0.34
CA THR A 103 3.83 -8.88 0.75
C THR A 103 3.57 -7.85 -0.35
N ALA A 104 4.00 -8.11 -1.59
CA ALA A 104 3.81 -7.17 -2.70
C ALA A 104 2.32 -6.96 -3.00
N ARG A 105 1.52 -8.03 -3.00
CA ARG A 105 0.06 -7.97 -3.21
C ARG A 105 -0.63 -7.22 -2.07
N ASN A 106 -0.23 -7.48 -0.82
CA ASN A 106 -0.78 -6.76 0.33
C ASN A 106 -0.46 -5.26 0.28
N VAL A 107 0.77 -4.90 -0.13
CA VAL A 107 1.16 -3.48 -0.31
C VAL A 107 0.35 -2.86 -1.45
N PHE A 108 0.13 -3.56 -2.55
CA PHE A 108 -0.72 -3.09 -3.66
C PHE A 108 -2.16 -2.84 -3.19
N THR A 109 -2.76 -3.80 -2.50
CA THR A 109 -4.11 -3.65 -1.92
C THR A 109 -4.19 -2.47 -0.96
N LEU A 110 -3.18 -2.30 -0.09
CA LEU A 110 -3.12 -1.18 0.85
C LEU A 110 -3.00 0.17 0.12
N VAL A 111 -2.09 0.28 -0.84
CA VAL A 111 -1.86 1.52 -1.60
C VAL A 111 -3.11 1.90 -2.40
N THR A 112 -3.75 0.95 -3.06
CA THR A 112 -4.97 1.21 -3.84
C THR A 112 -6.17 1.55 -2.96
N SER A 113 -6.22 1.10 -1.70
CA SER A 113 -7.27 1.50 -0.75
C SER A 113 -7.17 2.97 -0.29
N LEU A 114 -6.00 3.58 -0.47
CA LEU A 114 -5.79 5.00 -0.14
C LEU A 114 -6.14 5.93 -1.32
N VAL A 115 -6.40 5.37 -2.50
CA VAL A 115 -6.80 6.16 -3.68
C VAL A 115 -8.32 6.40 -3.60
N PRO A 116 -8.78 7.67 -3.59
CA PRO A 116 -10.20 7.98 -3.53
C PRO A 116 -10.95 7.39 -4.73
N GLY A 117 -12.15 6.87 -4.46
CA GLY A 117 -13.05 6.35 -5.50
C GLY A 117 -12.94 4.83 -5.74
N THR A 118 -11.98 4.13 -5.11
CA THR A 118 -11.88 2.67 -5.18
C THR A 118 -11.52 2.07 -3.82
N VAL A 119 -12.15 0.97 -3.46
CA VAL A 119 -11.88 0.24 -2.20
C VAL A 119 -11.80 -1.25 -2.49
N PRO A 120 -10.70 -1.94 -2.18
CA PRO A 120 -10.62 -3.40 -2.29
C PRO A 120 -11.54 -4.05 -1.23
N VAL A 121 -12.39 -4.97 -1.67
CA VAL A 121 -13.40 -5.61 -0.83
C VAL A 121 -13.28 -7.13 -0.79
N GLY A 122 -12.49 -7.73 -1.67
CA GLY A 122 -12.26 -9.17 -1.70
C GLY A 122 -10.98 -9.53 -2.45
N ASP A 123 -10.37 -10.65 -2.07
CA ASP A 123 -9.20 -11.22 -2.72
C ASP A 123 -9.35 -12.75 -2.69
N ASP A 124 -9.45 -13.38 -3.86
CA ASP A 124 -9.57 -14.83 -4.04
C ASP A 124 -8.23 -15.50 -4.38
N GLY A 125 -7.13 -14.73 -4.39
CA GLY A 125 -5.78 -15.18 -4.74
C GLY A 125 -5.45 -15.07 -6.24
N GLU A 126 -6.43 -14.97 -7.12
CA GLU A 126 -6.27 -14.71 -8.56
C GLU A 126 -6.65 -13.25 -8.88
N SER A 127 -7.81 -12.82 -8.39
CA SER A 127 -8.37 -11.49 -8.62
C SER A 127 -8.56 -10.74 -7.29
N ILE A 128 -8.50 -9.42 -7.36
CA ILE A 128 -8.92 -8.53 -6.28
C ILE A 128 -10.20 -7.84 -6.75
N THR A 129 -11.26 -7.94 -5.95
CA THR A 129 -12.51 -7.25 -6.20
C THR A 129 -12.47 -5.87 -5.57
N PHE A 130 -12.73 -4.84 -6.36
CA PHE A 130 -12.80 -3.45 -5.92
C PHE A 130 -14.24 -2.95 -6.00
N HIS A 131 -14.70 -2.28 -4.95
CA HIS A 131 -15.86 -1.43 -5.02
C HIS A 131 -15.45 -0.06 -5.55
N CYS A 132 -16.11 0.40 -6.61
CA CYS A 132 -15.77 1.63 -7.31
C CYS A 132 -16.92 2.63 -7.21
N LEU A 133 -16.59 3.90 -7.08
CA LEU A 133 -17.56 5.01 -7.11
C LEU A 133 -18.21 5.18 -8.49
N ASP A 134 -17.47 4.89 -9.55
CA ASP A 134 -17.93 4.98 -10.92
C ASP A 134 -17.28 3.88 -11.78
N VAL A 135 -18.04 2.84 -12.10
CA VAL A 135 -17.59 1.75 -12.99
C VAL A 135 -17.50 2.18 -14.47
N GLY A 136 -17.93 3.37 -14.82
CA GLY A 136 -17.73 3.92 -16.16
C GLY A 136 -16.32 4.45 -16.39
N GLN A 137 -15.51 4.56 -15.35
CA GLN A 137 -14.10 4.91 -15.48
C GLN A 137 -13.26 3.66 -15.85
N PRO A 138 -12.09 3.84 -16.48
CA PRO A 138 -11.20 2.74 -16.84
C PRO A 138 -10.41 2.22 -15.62
N VAL A 139 -11.12 1.76 -14.58
CA VAL A 139 -10.54 1.38 -13.28
C VAL A 139 -9.51 0.26 -13.44
N ALA A 140 -9.78 -0.74 -14.28
CA ALA A 140 -8.85 -1.86 -14.48
C ALA A 140 -7.50 -1.38 -15.09
N GLU A 141 -7.53 -0.41 -16.00
CA GLU A 141 -6.33 0.17 -16.60
C GLU A 141 -5.55 1.01 -15.58
N GLN A 142 -6.24 1.75 -14.73
CA GLN A 142 -5.64 2.51 -13.64
C GLN A 142 -4.95 1.59 -12.64
N LEU A 143 -5.61 0.52 -12.22
CA LEU A 143 -5.04 -0.49 -11.33
C LEU A 143 -3.83 -1.19 -11.95
N ALA A 144 -3.86 -1.51 -13.25
CA ALA A 144 -2.74 -2.11 -13.96
C ALA A 144 -1.53 -1.16 -14.02
N ALA A 145 -1.75 0.15 -14.21
CA ALA A 145 -0.70 1.13 -14.19
C ALA A 145 -0.05 1.27 -12.81
N GLU A 146 -0.86 1.26 -11.74
CA GLU A 146 -0.35 1.29 -10.36
C GLU A 146 0.41 0.01 -9.99
N GLU A 147 -0.10 -1.15 -10.36
CA GLU A 147 0.59 -2.42 -10.16
C GLU A 147 1.96 -2.43 -10.85
N ALA A 148 2.04 -1.94 -12.09
CA ALA A 148 3.29 -1.85 -12.83
C ALA A 148 4.30 -0.89 -12.18
N ARG A 149 3.85 0.22 -11.59
CA ARG A 149 4.72 1.16 -10.85
C ARG A 149 5.24 0.54 -9.56
N LEU A 150 4.34 -0.08 -8.82
CA LEU A 150 4.66 -0.73 -7.56
C LEU A 150 5.61 -1.92 -7.77
N SER A 151 5.43 -2.68 -8.85
CA SER A 151 6.32 -3.79 -9.24
C SER A 151 7.77 -3.30 -9.45
N ARG A 152 7.95 -2.15 -10.12
CA ARG A 152 9.29 -1.55 -10.30
C ARG A 152 9.91 -1.10 -8.98
N MET A 153 9.11 -0.57 -8.06
CA MET A 153 9.57 -0.11 -6.75
C MET A 153 9.93 -1.29 -5.82
N LEU A 154 9.11 -2.33 -5.84
CA LEU A 154 9.26 -3.48 -4.93
C LEU A 154 10.20 -4.58 -5.48
N ASP A 155 10.75 -4.42 -6.69
CA ASP A 155 11.53 -5.49 -7.37
C ASP A 155 10.83 -6.86 -7.31
N ALA A 156 9.51 -6.85 -7.42
CA ALA A 156 8.66 -8.02 -7.33
C ALA A 156 8.25 -8.45 -8.75
N PRO A 157 8.57 -9.70 -9.17
CA PRO A 157 8.14 -10.18 -10.46
C PRO A 157 6.61 -10.31 -10.48
N ALA A 158 5.98 -9.61 -11.42
CA ALA A 158 4.59 -9.83 -11.77
C ALA A 158 4.46 -11.17 -12.53
N ARG A 159 3.29 -11.79 -12.47
CA ARG A 159 2.96 -12.92 -13.36
C ARG A 159 2.98 -12.41 -14.82
N PRO A 160 3.45 -13.24 -15.77
CA PRO A 160 3.38 -12.90 -17.19
C PRO A 160 1.94 -12.69 -17.68
#